data_9f3df7900d5ce42c18aa855eba073eb3
#
_entry.id   9f3df7900d5ce42c18aa855eba073eb3
#
_cell.length_a   1.000
_cell.length_b   1.000
_cell.length_c   1.000
_cell.angle_alpha   90.00
_cell.angle_beta   90.00
_cell.angle_gamma   90.00
#
_symmetry.space_group_name_H-M   'P 1'
#
loop_
_entity.id
_entity.type
_entity.pdbx_description
1 polymer ?
#
loop_
_entity_poly.entity_id
_entity_poly.type
_entity_poly.pdbx_seq_one_letter_code
_entity_poly.pdbx_strand_id
1 'polypeptide(L)'
;MANIVVVGAQWGDEGKGKIVDVLSERFDVVARYQGGNNAGHTVVVGDEKIVLHLIPSGVLRKGKTCVLGNGVVIDLSELIQEMDQLERLHVKFEEHFFISRRAHLVLPYHKLLDVVHEQRATKKIGTTGRGIGPAYVDKMARVGIRIGDLNQPALFKERLAQNLADKRAQYPESRALTTLDPDQMLDDHLRFYDRIKGDRKSVV
;
A
#
# COMPACT_ATOMS: atom_id res chain seq x y z
N MET A 1 -0.30 25.37 15.65
CA MET A 1 -0.31 23.90 15.88
C MET A 1 1.07 23.37 15.50
N ALA A 2 1.64 22.47 16.30
CA ALA A 2 2.93 21.87 15.99
C ALA A 2 2.72 20.63 15.11
N ASN A 3 3.56 20.43 14.09
CA ASN A 3 3.62 19.21 13.30
C ASN A 3 4.80 18.37 13.81
N ILE A 4 4.59 17.04 13.93
CA ILE A 4 5.64 16.09 14.30
C ILE A 4 5.85 15.10 13.16
N VAL A 5 7.11 14.88 12.79
CA VAL A 5 7.49 13.83 11.84
C VAL A 5 8.25 12.74 12.60
N VAL A 6 7.73 11.51 12.55
CA VAL A 6 8.38 10.33 13.14
C VAL A 6 9.16 9.61 12.06
N VAL A 7 10.48 9.53 12.23
CA VAL A 7 11.41 8.89 11.28
C VAL A 7 12.12 7.74 11.98
N GLY A 8 12.25 6.60 11.32
CA GLY A 8 13.10 5.50 11.80
C GLY A 8 14.56 5.75 11.49
N ALA A 9 15.44 5.58 12.46
CA ALA A 9 16.88 5.69 12.31
C ALA A 9 17.57 4.34 12.07
N GLN A 10 16.81 3.24 12.11
CA GLN A 10 17.27 1.87 11.88
C GLN A 10 16.43 1.20 10.79
N TRP A 11 16.82 0.00 10.40
CA TRP A 11 16.19 -0.76 9.33
C TRP A 11 15.04 -1.65 9.82
N GLY A 12 13.95 -1.05 10.27
CA GLY A 12 12.79 -1.74 10.82
C GLY A 12 12.86 -1.97 12.34
N ASP A 13 11.78 -2.44 12.91
CA ASP A 13 11.59 -2.85 14.31
C ASP A 13 11.97 -1.81 15.40
N GLU A 14 12.09 -0.52 15.02
CA GLU A 14 12.42 0.58 15.97
C GLU A 14 11.23 0.98 16.86
N GLY A 15 10.05 0.41 16.62
CA GLY A 15 8.84 0.75 17.38
C GLY A 15 8.15 2.05 16.94
N LYS A 16 8.41 2.55 15.74
CA LYS A 16 7.74 3.75 15.16
C LYS A 16 6.22 3.70 15.28
N GLY A 17 5.62 2.56 14.95
CA GLY A 17 4.17 2.39 15.00
C GLY A 17 3.62 2.67 16.40
N LYS A 18 4.29 2.16 17.45
CA LYS A 18 3.90 2.37 18.84
C LYS A 18 4.01 3.85 19.24
N ILE A 19 5.07 4.51 18.82
CA ILE A 19 5.25 5.96 19.08
C ILE A 19 4.17 6.77 18.36
N VAL A 20 3.88 6.47 17.09
CA VAL A 20 2.80 7.12 16.33
C VAL A 20 1.45 6.88 17.00
N ASP A 21 1.18 5.69 17.50
CA ASP A 21 -0.06 5.38 18.20
C ASP A 21 -0.23 6.24 19.47
N VAL A 22 0.79 6.34 20.30
CA VAL A 22 0.78 7.20 21.50
C VAL A 22 0.60 8.67 21.09
N LEU A 23 1.33 9.16 20.10
CA LEU A 23 1.23 10.55 19.64
C LEU A 23 -0.11 10.87 19.01
N SER A 24 -0.78 9.88 18.38
CA SER A 24 -2.08 10.09 17.71
C SER A 24 -3.17 10.60 18.65
N GLU A 25 -3.02 10.45 19.97
CA GLU A 25 -3.93 11.05 20.95
C GLU A 25 -3.96 12.57 20.88
N ARG A 26 -2.81 13.20 20.59
CA ARG A 26 -2.59 14.64 20.67
C ARG A 26 -2.74 15.37 19.33
N PHE A 27 -2.88 14.65 18.22
CA PHE A 27 -2.96 15.21 16.88
C PHE A 27 -4.28 14.90 16.20
N ASP A 28 -4.80 15.84 15.43
CA ASP A 28 -6.07 15.67 14.70
C ASP A 28 -5.89 14.87 13.41
N VAL A 29 -4.67 14.90 12.85
CA VAL A 29 -4.34 14.22 11.59
C VAL A 29 -3.15 13.29 11.79
N VAL A 30 -3.29 12.03 11.36
CA VAL A 30 -2.22 11.02 11.31
C VAL A 30 -1.97 10.65 9.87
N ALA A 31 -0.84 11.08 9.32
CA ALA A 31 -0.50 10.83 7.93
C ALA A 31 0.66 9.83 7.80
N ARG A 32 0.46 8.77 7.04
CA ARG A 32 1.53 7.92 6.57
C ARG A 32 2.04 8.47 5.25
N TYR A 33 3.27 8.98 5.25
CA TYR A 33 3.81 9.70 4.10
C TYR A 33 4.66 8.83 3.16
N GLN A 34 5.14 7.65 3.61
CA GLN A 34 5.92 6.71 2.80
C GLN A 34 5.84 5.27 3.32
N GLY A 35 6.52 4.34 2.64
CA GLY A 35 6.50 2.90 2.94
C GLY A 35 5.36 2.18 2.22
N GLY A 36 5.10 0.96 2.62
CA GLY A 36 4.05 0.09 2.10
C GLY A 36 3.61 -0.90 3.17
N ASN A 37 3.06 -2.03 2.77
CA ASN A 37 2.58 -3.07 3.68
C ASN A 37 3.68 -4.05 4.15
N ASN A 38 4.96 -3.67 4.07
CA ASN A 38 6.10 -4.52 4.45
C ASN A 38 6.29 -4.71 5.96
N ALA A 39 5.81 -3.76 6.78
CA ALA A 39 5.87 -3.86 8.24
C ALA A 39 4.47 -3.80 8.83
N GLY A 40 4.20 -4.63 9.83
CA GLY A 40 2.92 -4.64 10.56
C GLY A 40 3.04 -3.90 11.90
N HIS A 41 1.95 -3.24 12.29
CA HIS A 41 1.79 -2.64 13.59
C HIS A 41 0.61 -3.29 14.32
N THR A 42 0.90 -4.04 15.39
CA THR A 42 -0.14 -4.68 16.21
C THR A 42 -0.82 -3.64 17.08
N VAL A 43 -2.13 -3.57 16.98
CA VAL A 43 -3.01 -2.73 17.80
C VAL A 43 -4.07 -3.57 18.48
N VAL A 44 -4.62 -3.06 19.56
CA VAL A 44 -5.68 -3.72 20.34
C VAL A 44 -6.97 -2.94 20.20
N VAL A 45 -8.05 -3.63 19.80
CA VAL A 45 -9.40 -3.07 19.66
C VAL A 45 -10.35 -3.90 20.51
N GLY A 46 -10.79 -3.36 21.66
CA GLY A 46 -11.47 -4.15 22.66
C GLY A 46 -10.57 -5.27 23.18
N ASP A 47 -11.02 -6.51 23.05
CA ASP A 47 -10.27 -7.71 23.44
C ASP A 47 -9.50 -8.35 22.26
N GLU A 48 -9.62 -7.80 21.06
CA GLU A 48 -9.00 -8.35 19.84
C GLU A 48 -7.69 -7.64 19.48
N LYS A 49 -6.72 -8.44 19.02
CA LYS A 49 -5.46 -7.96 18.46
C LYS A 49 -5.53 -8.02 16.94
N ILE A 50 -5.29 -6.90 16.31
CA ILE A 50 -5.19 -6.80 14.84
C ILE A 50 -3.83 -6.25 14.42
N VAL A 51 -3.44 -6.54 13.18
CA VAL A 51 -2.19 -6.02 12.61
C VAL A 51 -2.55 -5.11 11.46
N LEU A 52 -2.20 -3.83 11.57
CA LEU A 52 -2.32 -2.85 10.50
C LEU A 52 -0.99 -2.72 9.78
N HIS A 53 -1.00 -2.83 8.47
CA HIS A 53 0.18 -2.70 7.61
C HIS A 53 0.20 -1.38 6.85
N LEU A 54 -0.97 -0.93 6.35
CA LEU A 54 -1.13 0.29 5.55
C LEU A 54 -1.85 1.38 6.33
N ILE A 55 -2.96 1.04 6.97
CA ILE A 55 -3.84 2.00 7.63
C ILE A 55 -3.16 2.56 8.89
N PRO A 56 -3.08 3.89 9.05
CA PRO A 56 -2.52 4.48 10.27
C PRO A 56 -3.34 4.11 11.51
N SER A 57 -2.70 3.80 12.65
CA SER A 57 -3.36 3.42 13.90
C SER A 57 -4.32 4.50 14.46
N GLY A 58 -4.13 5.74 14.06
CA GLY A 58 -5.05 6.83 14.38
C GLY A 58 -6.51 6.58 13.97
N VAL A 59 -6.76 5.65 13.02
CA VAL A 59 -8.09 5.23 12.60
C VAL A 59 -8.94 4.68 13.75
N LEU A 60 -8.31 4.13 14.77
CA LEU A 60 -8.97 3.57 15.96
C LEU A 60 -9.44 4.64 16.95
N ARG A 61 -9.08 5.89 16.72
CA ARG A 61 -9.39 6.99 17.63
C ARG A 61 -10.47 7.90 17.06
N LYS A 62 -11.51 8.12 17.84
CA LYS A 62 -12.64 8.96 17.43
C LYS A 62 -12.19 10.39 17.07
N GLY A 63 -12.68 10.89 15.95
CA GLY A 63 -12.44 12.26 15.50
C GLY A 63 -11.06 12.52 14.91
N LYS A 64 -10.26 11.48 14.65
CA LYS A 64 -8.96 11.61 14.00
C LYS A 64 -9.07 11.39 12.49
N THR A 65 -8.39 12.23 11.73
CA THR A 65 -8.26 12.06 10.28
C THR A 65 -7.00 11.26 9.96
N CYS A 66 -7.13 10.21 9.18
CA CYS A 66 -6.02 9.36 8.74
C CYS A 66 -5.78 9.51 7.25
N VAL A 67 -4.52 9.61 6.84
CA VAL A 67 -4.16 9.84 5.44
C VAL A 67 -3.06 8.87 4.98
N LEU A 68 -3.29 8.22 3.85
CA LEU A 68 -2.23 7.59 3.06
C LEU A 68 -1.74 8.57 2.00
N GLY A 69 -0.53 9.08 2.20
CA GLY A 69 0.07 10.11 1.35
C GLY A 69 0.61 9.57 0.02
N ASN A 70 0.99 10.47 -0.85
CA ASN A 70 1.52 10.17 -2.19
C ASN A 70 2.88 9.45 -2.18
N GLY A 71 3.59 9.44 -1.07
CA GLY A 71 4.84 8.70 -0.92
C GLY A 71 4.64 7.21 -0.69
N VAL A 72 3.46 6.77 -0.21
CA VAL A 72 3.15 5.37 0.05
C VAL A 72 3.01 4.58 -1.25
N VAL A 73 3.40 3.31 -1.22
CA VAL A 73 3.04 2.32 -2.24
C VAL A 73 1.99 1.38 -1.66
N ILE A 74 0.89 1.18 -2.38
CA ILE A 74 -0.34 0.58 -1.84
C ILE A 74 -0.69 -0.69 -2.60
N ASP A 75 -0.75 -1.80 -1.89
CA ASP A 75 -1.39 -3.02 -2.35
C ASP A 75 -2.89 -2.93 -2.02
N LEU A 76 -3.73 -2.82 -3.05
CA LEU A 76 -5.17 -2.64 -2.85
C LEU A 76 -5.82 -3.86 -2.21
N SER A 77 -5.35 -5.07 -2.50
CA SER A 77 -5.89 -6.29 -1.89
C SER A 77 -5.64 -6.33 -0.38
N GLU A 78 -4.45 -5.96 0.04
CA GLU A 78 -4.10 -5.87 1.46
C GLU A 78 -4.86 -4.74 2.16
N LEU A 79 -4.98 -3.59 1.50
CA LEU A 79 -5.74 -2.46 2.03
C LEU A 79 -7.20 -2.82 2.31
N ILE A 80 -7.86 -3.50 1.36
CA ILE A 80 -9.24 -3.96 1.51
C ILE A 80 -9.37 -4.94 2.67
N GLN A 81 -8.42 -5.89 2.82
CA GLN A 81 -8.44 -6.83 3.94
C GLN A 81 -8.34 -6.12 5.30
N GLU A 82 -7.47 -5.10 5.41
CA GLU A 82 -7.39 -4.30 6.64
C GLU A 82 -8.69 -3.53 6.90
N MET A 83 -9.30 -2.97 5.86
CA MET A 83 -10.58 -2.27 5.95
C MET A 83 -11.70 -3.20 6.42
N ASP A 84 -11.84 -4.37 5.79
CA ASP A 84 -12.84 -5.37 6.16
C ASP A 84 -12.64 -5.87 7.60
N GLN A 85 -11.39 -5.95 8.05
CA GLN A 85 -11.06 -6.30 9.43
C GLN A 85 -11.53 -5.22 10.42
N LEU A 86 -11.29 -3.95 10.11
CA LEU A 86 -11.77 -2.82 10.92
C LEU A 86 -13.30 -2.75 10.96
N GLU A 87 -13.97 -2.98 9.83
CA GLU A 87 -15.43 -3.00 9.75
C GLU A 87 -16.04 -4.12 10.61
N ARG A 88 -15.46 -5.31 10.60
CA ARG A 88 -15.88 -6.43 11.48
C ARG A 88 -15.78 -6.07 12.95
N LEU A 89 -14.82 -5.25 13.33
CA LEU A 89 -14.62 -4.73 14.67
C LEU A 89 -15.46 -3.48 14.96
N HIS A 90 -16.39 -3.12 14.07
CA HIS A 90 -17.26 -1.95 14.19
C HIS A 90 -16.51 -0.62 14.33
N VAL A 91 -15.27 -0.55 13.83
CA VAL A 91 -14.49 0.69 13.76
C VAL A 91 -15.01 1.54 12.60
N LYS A 92 -15.60 2.68 12.89
CA LYS A 92 -16.06 3.64 11.89
C LYS A 92 -14.90 4.55 11.49
N PHE A 93 -14.44 4.43 10.25
CA PHE A 93 -13.28 5.20 9.76
C PHE A 93 -13.51 5.87 8.39
N GLU A 94 -14.60 5.53 7.70
CA GLU A 94 -14.86 5.87 6.30
C GLU A 94 -14.83 7.39 6.04
N GLU A 95 -15.39 8.17 6.95
CA GLU A 95 -15.48 9.63 6.80
C GLU A 95 -14.16 10.35 7.10
N HIS A 96 -13.21 9.65 7.71
CA HIS A 96 -11.98 10.23 8.25
C HIS A 96 -10.71 9.57 7.71
N PHE A 97 -10.83 8.64 6.76
CA PHE A 97 -9.70 7.97 6.13
C PHE A 97 -9.57 8.38 4.67
N PHE A 98 -8.43 8.97 4.32
CA PHE A 98 -8.17 9.51 2.99
C PHE A 98 -6.95 8.84 2.35
N ILE A 99 -7.05 8.65 1.04
CA ILE A 99 -5.98 8.03 0.24
C ILE A 99 -5.62 8.98 -0.90
N SER A 100 -4.34 9.31 -1.02
CA SER A 100 -3.89 10.16 -2.12
C SER A 100 -4.02 9.44 -3.46
N ARG A 101 -4.69 10.07 -4.42
CA ARG A 101 -4.76 9.59 -5.82
C ARG A 101 -3.38 9.47 -6.47
N ARG A 102 -2.37 10.16 -5.93
CA ARG A 102 -0.99 10.13 -6.40
C ARG A 102 -0.16 9.01 -5.77
N ALA A 103 -0.69 8.24 -4.82
CA ALA A 103 -0.04 7.06 -4.28
C ALA A 103 0.08 6.00 -5.39
N HIS A 104 1.23 5.28 -5.40
CA HIS A 104 1.49 4.26 -6.41
C HIS A 104 0.94 2.90 -5.96
N LEU A 105 0.58 2.09 -6.93
CA LEU A 105 0.10 0.73 -6.70
C LEU A 105 1.27 -0.25 -6.59
N VAL A 106 1.14 -1.19 -5.66
CA VAL A 106 1.88 -2.45 -5.69
C VAL A 106 1.06 -3.44 -6.52
N LEU A 107 1.60 -3.83 -7.65
CA LEU A 107 0.95 -4.72 -8.62
C LEU A 107 1.50 -6.15 -8.49
N PRO A 108 0.79 -7.19 -8.94
CA PRO A 108 1.23 -8.58 -8.83
C PRO A 108 2.65 -8.84 -9.36
N TYR A 109 3.03 -8.19 -10.46
CA TYR A 109 4.40 -8.36 -10.98
C TYR A 109 5.48 -7.81 -10.05
N HIS A 110 5.19 -6.80 -9.20
CA HIS A 110 6.14 -6.33 -8.20
C HIS A 110 6.45 -7.42 -7.15
N LYS A 111 5.41 -8.16 -6.72
CA LYS A 111 5.59 -9.27 -5.78
C LYS A 111 6.47 -10.37 -6.38
N LEU A 112 6.25 -10.71 -7.66
CA LEU A 112 7.08 -11.69 -8.38
C LEU A 112 8.52 -11.22 -8.53
N LEU A 113 8.74 -9.95 -8.87
CA LEU A 113 10.08 -9.37 -8.99
C LEU A 113 10.82 -9.35 -7.65
N ASP A 114 10.14 -9.08 -6.55
CA ASP A 114 10.72 -9.10 -5.21
C ASP A 114 11.31 -10.47 -4.89
N VAL A 115 10.58 -11.54 -5.19
CA VAL A 115 11.04 -12.93 -5.05
C VAL A 115 12.21 -13.23 -5.99
N VAL A 116 12.12 -12.83 -7.27
CA VAL A 116 13.19 -13.06 -8.26
C VAL A 116 14.48 -12.35 -7.84
N HIS A 117 14.38 -11.09 -7.39
CA HIS A 117 15.55 -10.34 -6.94
C HIS A 117 16.21 -10.98 -5.73
N GLU A 118 15.43 -11.43 -4.75
CA GLU A 118 15.95 -12.10 -3.56
C GLU A 118 16.63 -13.44 -3.90
N GLN A 119 16.08 -14.19 -4.87
CA GLN A 119 16.69 -15.45 -5.33
C GLN A 119 18.01 -15.24 -6.07
N ARG A 120 18.16 -14.14 -6.81
CA ARG A 120 19.36 -13.80 -7.58
C ARG A 120 20.43 -13.09 -6.74
N ALA A 121 20.08 -12.54 -5.61
CA ALA A 121 20.99 -11.80 -4.77
C ALA A 121 22.07 -12.73 -4.19
N THR A 122 23.34 -12.37 -4.38
CA THR A 122 24.47 -13.05 -3.74
C THR A 122 24.44 -12.91 -2.22
N LYS A 123 23.92 -11.75 -1.74
CA LYS A 123 23.66 -11.50 -0.33
C LYS A 123 22.17 -11.23 -0.17
N LYS A 124 21.45 -12.16 0.44
CA LYS A 124 20.02 -12.02 0.71
C LYS A 124 19.77 -10.87 1.68
N ILE A 125 18.77 -10.04 1.36
CA ILE A 125 18.33 -8.92 2.20
C ILE A 125 17.28 -9.39 3.21
N GLY A 126 16.58 -10.52 2.92
CA GLY A 126 15.46 -10.99 3.71
C GLY A 126 14.19 -10.18 3.43
N THR A 127 13.86 -10.01 2.14
CA THR A 127 12.66 -9.27 1.75
C THR A 127 11.40 -9.97 2.23
N THR A 128 10.32 -9.19 2.41
CA THR A 128 9.01 -9.75 2.79
C THR A 128 8.26 -10.36 1.60
N GLY A 129 8.80 -10.29 0.38
CA GLY A 129 8.14 -10.77 -0.85
C GLY A 129 6.89 -9.97 -1.23
N ARG A 130 6.67 -8.81 -0.63
CA ARG A 130 5.45 -7.99 -0.82
C ARG A 130 5.55 -6.99 -1.96
N GLY A 131 6.65 -6.96 -2.70
CA GLY A 131 6.83 -6.13 -3.89
C GLY A 131 7.08 -4.65 -3.62
N ILE A 132 7.39 -4.26 -2.38
CA ILE A 132 7.56 -2.85 -2.00
C ILE A 132 8.76 -2.22 -2.70
N GLY A 133 9.92 -2.90 -2.67
CA GLY A 133 11.13 -2.45 -3.36
C GLY A 133 10.90 -2.23 -4.85
N PRO A 134 10.44 -3.23 -5.61
CA PRO A 134 10.14 -3.11 -7.02
C PRO A 134 9.09 -2.01 -7.34
N ALA A 135 8.06 -1.83 -6.51
CA ALA A 135 7.11 -0.74 -6.69
C ALA A 135 7.75 0.65 -6.54
N TYR A 136 8.70 0.80 -5.60
CA TYR A 136 9.49 2.03 -5.49
C TYR A 136 10.44 2.24 -6.67
N VAL A 137 11.03 1.18 -7.22
CA VAL A 137 11.85 1.25 -8.44
C VAL A 137 11.01 1.82 -9.59
N ASP A 138 9.83 1.27 -9.85
CA ASP A 138 8.94 1.75 -10.90
C ASP A 138 8.47 3.19 -10.65
N LYS A 139 8.19 3.56 -9.40
CA LYS A 139 7.87 4.94 -9.01
C LYS A 139 9.00 5.90 -9.36
N MET A 140 10.25 5.58 -9.04
CA MET A 140 11.41 6.44 -9.29
C MET A 140 11.77 6.46 -10.78
N ALA A 141 11.59 5.35 -11.49
CA ALA A 141 11.72 5.25 -12.94
C ALA A 141 10.59 5.97 -13.71
N ARG A 142 9.56 6.48 -13.01
CA ARG A 142 8.39 7.17 -13.57
C ARG A 142 7.50 6.31 -14.46
N VAL A 143 7.57 5.00 -14.32
CA VAL A 143 6.70 4.03 -15.00
C VAL A 143 5.61 3.47 -14.07
N GLY A 144 5.72 3.73 -12.77
CA GLY A 144 4.76 3.25 -11.77
C GLY A 144 3.35 3.78 -12.01
N ILE A 145 2.36 2.93 -11.75
CA ILE A 145 0.94 3.22 -11.92
C ILE A 145 0.37 3.71 -10.59
N ARG A 146 -0.48 4.74 -10.63
CA ARG A 146 -1.06 5.39 -9.45
C ARG A 146 -2.50 4.94 -9.24
N ILE A 147 -3.00 5.08 -8.02
CA ILE A 147 -4.42 4.86 -7.71
C ILE A 147 -5.32 5.73 -8.61
N GLY A 148 -4.96 6.99 -8.84
CA GLY A 148 -5.73 7.89 -9.70
C GLY A 148 -5.86 7.44 -11.16
N ASP A 149 -4.94 6.61 -11.64
CA ASP A 149 -4.96 6.09 -13.02
C ASP A 149 -6.14 5.11 -13.21
N LEU A 150 -6.67 4.50 -12.13
CA LEU A 150 -7.87 3.65 -12.18
C LEU A 150 -9.15 4.40 -12.60
N ASN A 151 -9.17 5.74 -12.55
CA ASN A 151 -10.26 6.53 -13.13
C ASN A 151 -10.24 6.53 -14.68
N GLN A 152 -9.18 6.04 -15.29
CA GLN A 152 -8.99 5.95 -16.73
C GLN A 152 -8.58 4.51 -17.10
N PRO A 153 -9.52 3.54 -17.09
CA PRO A 153 -9.20 2.12 -17.26
C PRO A 153 -8.40 1.79 -18.52
N ALA A 154 -8.67 2.47 -19.61
CA ALA A 154 -7.93 2.27 -20.88
C ALA A 154 -6.44 2.67 -20.73
N LEU A 155 -6.17 3.82 -20.12
CA LEU A 155 -4.79 4.27 -19.84
C LEU A 155 -4.08 3.37 -18.83
N PHE A 156 -4.82 2.92 -17.79
CA PHE A 156 -4.29 1.96 -16.83
C PHE A 156 -3.85 0.67 -17.51
N LYS A 157 -4.72 0.10 -18.37
CA LYS A 157 -4.43 -1.13 -19.12
C LYS A 157 -3.22 -0.97 -20.04
N GLU A 158 -3.16 0.13 -20.80
CA GLU A 158 -2.04 0.44 -21.67
C GLU A 158 -0.70 0.47 -20.90
N ARG A 159 -0.63 1.23 -19.81
CA ARG A 159 0.56 1.32 -18.96
C ARG A 159 0.93 -0.03 -18.35
N LEU A 160 -0.07 -0.79 -17.89
CA LEU A 160 0.14 -2.10 -17.32
C LEU A 160 0.72 -3.08 -18.34
N ALA A 161 0.16 -3.10 -19.54
CA ALA A 161 0.65 -3.94 -20.65
C ALA A 161 2.10 -3.58 -21.03
N GLN A 162 2.41 -2.29 -21.12
CA GLN A 162 3.77 -1.83 -21.39
C GLN A 162 4.74 -2.27 -20.29
N ASN A 163 4.40 -2.03 -19.01
CA ASN A 163 5.23 -2.42 -17.89
C ASN A 163 5.47 -3.95 -17.88
N LEU A 164 4.43 -4.75 -18.13
CA LEU A 164 4.58 -6.20 -18.20
C LEU A 164 5.47 -6.64 -19.36
N ALA A 165 5.36 -6.00 -20.53
CA ALA A 165 6.22 -6.29 -21.68
C ALA A 165 7.68 -6.01 -21.34
N ASP A 166 7.97 -4.86 -20.73
CA ASP A 166 9.33 -4.47 -20.33
C ASP A 166 9.90 -5.43 -19.26
N LYS A 167 9.08 -5.83 -18.26
CA LYS A 167 9.52 -6.80 -17.24
C LYS A 167 9.75 -8.19 -17.83
N ARG A 168 8.91 -8.65 -18.75
CA ARG A 168 9.11 -9.94 -19.45
C ARG A 168 10.39 -9.93 -20.27
N ALA A 169 10.72 -8.82 -20.94
CA ALA A 169 11.97 -8.67 -21.67
C ALA A 169 13.20 -8.68 -20.74
N GLN A 170 13.10 -8.06 -19.56
CA GLN A 170 14.18 -8.03 -18.57
C GLN A 170 14.39 -9.36 -17.84
N TYR A 171 13.34 -10.18 -17.70
CA TYR A 171 13.32 -11.44 -16.94
C TYR A 171 12.72 -12.59 -17.78
N PRO A 172 13.32 -12.94 -18.93
CA PRO A 172 12.73 -13.90 -19.87
C PRO A 172 12.58 -15.31 -19.29
N GLU A 173 13.39 -15.66 -18.27
CA GLU A 173 13.30 -16.94 -17.56
C GLU A 173 12.13 -17.00 -16.55
N SER A 174 11.51 -15.90 -16.21
CA SER A 174 10.43 -15.86 -15.23
C SER A 174 9.09 -16.25 -15.84
N ARG A 175 8.80 -17.56 -15.82
CA ARG A 175 7.50 -18.09 -16.29
C ARG A 175 6.31 -17.43 -15.58
N ALA A 176 6.46 -17.10 -14.31
CA ALA A 176 5.39 -16.46 -13.55
C ALA A 176 4.99 -15.08 -14.12
N LEU A 177 5.93 -14.31 -14.69
CA LEU A 177 5.60 -13.05 -15.36
C LEU A 177 4.81 -13.27 -16.66
N THR A 178 5.01 -14.38 -17.36
CA THR A 178 4.30 -14.67 -18.61
C THR A 178 2.84 -15.08 -18.36
N THR A 179 2.51 -15.58 -17.17
CA THR A 179 1.13 -15.97 -16.82
C THR A 179 0.26 -14.81 -16.35
N LEU A 180 0.84 -13.64 -16.07
CA LEU A 180 0.06 -12.46 -15.69
C LEU A 180 -0.73 -11.93 -16.89
N ASP A 181 -2.04 -11.80 -16.71
CA ASP A 181 -2.94 -11.24 -17.69
C ASP A 181 -3.29 -9.78 -17.33
N PRO A 182 -2.98 -8.80 -18.21
CA PRO A 182 -3.31 -7.40 -17.97
C PRO A 182 -4.80 -7.13 -17.79
N ASP A 183 -5.67 -7.88 -18.49
CA ASP A 183 -7.11 -7.71 -18.40
C ASP A 183 -7.63 -8.17 -17.03
N GLN A 184 -7.22 -9.35 -16.58
CA GLN A 184 -7.56 -9.84 -15.26
C GLN A 184 -7.04 -8.92 -14.15
N MET A 185 -5.80 -8.43 -14.30
CA MET A 185 -5.24 -7.49 -13.33
C MET A 185 -6.01 -6.17 -13.28
N LEU A 186 -6.45 -5.64 -14.43
CA LEU A 186 -7.29 -4.45 -14.49
C LEU A 186 -8.62 -4.69 -13.76
N ASP A 187 -9.31 -5.78 -14.09
CA ASP A 187 -10.63 -6.11 -13.51
C ASP A 187 -10.56 -6.26 -11.99
N ASP A 188 -9.51 -6.92 -11.48
CA ASP A 188 -9.29 -7.06 -10.04
C ASP A 188 -9.06 -5.70 -9.38
N HIS A 189 -8.25 -4.83 -9.98
CA HIS A 189 -7.95 -3.51 -9.42
C HIS A 189 -9.14 -2.56 -9.51
N LEU A 190 -9.98 -2.66 -10.55
CA LEU A 190 -11.21 -1.88 -10.65
C LEU A 190 -12.20 -2.28 -9.54
N ARG A 191 -12.37 -3.59 -9.27
CA ARG A 191 -13.20 -4.06 -8.14
C ARG A 191 -12.72 -3.52 -6.81
N PHE A 192 -11.41 -3.56 -6.55
CA PHE A 192 -10.84 -2.96 -5.34
C PHE A 192 -11.05 -1.45 -5.28
N TYR A 193 -10.91 -0.78 -6.43
CA TYR A 193 -11.09 0.66 -6.53
C TYR A 193 -12.52 1.08 -6.27
N ASP A 194 -13.50 0.35 -6.83
CA ASP A 194 -14.92 0.61 -6.61
C ASP A 194 -15.29 0.45 -5.12
N ARG A 195 -14.72 -0.55 -4.44
CA ARG A 195 -14.88 -0.73 -2.99
C ARG A 195 -14.35 0.47 -2.19
N ILE A 196 -13.23 1.06 -2.62
CA ILE A 196 -12.64 2.25 -1.98
C ILE A 196 -13.43 3.51 -2.33
N LYS A 197 -13.94 3.63 -3.56
CA LYS A 197 -14.62 4.81 -4.09
C LYS A 197 -16.09 4.86 -3.69
N GLY A 198 -16.78 3.68 -3.62
CA GLY A 198 -18.23 3.59 -3.48
C GLY A 198 -18.76 4.15 -2.16
N ASP A 199 -18.03 3.99 -1.07
CA ASP A 199 -18.41 4.45 0.26
C ASP A 199 -17.73 5.76 0.70
N ARG A 200 -16.90 6.41 -0.18
CA ARG A 200 -15.98 7.44 0.30
C ARG A 200 -15.76 8.61 -0.65
N LYS A 201 -15.97 9.80 -0.12
CA LYS A 201 -15.41 11.06 -0.64
C LYS A 201 -13.87 11.11 -0.50
N SER A 202 -13.22 9.98 -0.21
CA SER A 202 -11.91 9.91 0.42
C SER A 202 -10.73 9.61 -0.51
N VAL A 203 -10.91 9.50 -1.83
CA VAL A 203 -9.79 9.46 -2.79
C VAL A 203 -9.53 10.89 -3.28
N VAL A 204 -8.61 11.59 -2.66
CA VAL A 204 -8.26 12.99 -2.92
C VAL A 204 -7.01 13.11 -3.78
#